data_c9400895ecf3f56bddc9711dcc40e692
#
_entry.id   c9400895ecf3f56bddc9711dcc40e692
#
_cell.length_a   1.000
_cell.length_b   1.000
_cell.length_c   1.000
_cell.angle_alpha   90.00
_cell.angle_beta   90.00
_cell.angle_gamma   90.00
#
_symmetry.space_group_name_H-M   'P 1'
#
loop_
_entity.id
_entity.type
_entity.pdbx_description
1 polymer ?
#
loop_
_entity_poly.entity_id
_entity_poly.type
_entity_poly.pdbx_seq_one_letter_code
_entity_poly.pdbx_strand_id
1 'polypeptide(L)'
;MKVTIQLLGQARRLAASERLELEVPAESAVHDLLPSILKGADERLSSLLACEGKLRRSVMAILHDETIDPAASGLLQDGDELSLLPPMSGG
;
A
#
# COMPACT_ATOMS: atom_id res chain seq x y z
N MET A 1 10.62 -12.14 0.05
CA MET A 1 11.06 -11.01 0.91
C MET A 1 9.95 -10.55 1.83
N LYS A 2 10.31 -10.02 2.96
CA LYS A 2 9.35 -9.51 3.92
C LYS A 2 9.27 -7.99 3.80
N VAL A 3 8.06 -7.46 3.68
CA VAL A 3 7.82 -6.03 3.56
C VAL A 3 6.76 -5.63 4.57
N THR A 4 6.96 -4.50 5.23
CA THR A 4 5.97 -3.94 6.15
C THR A 4 5.22 -2.82 5.43
N ILE A 5 3.89 -2.88 5.46
CA ILE A 5 3.04 -1.85 4.89
C ILE A 5 2.47 -1.02 6.02
N GLN A 6 2.69 0.28 5.96
CA GLN A 6 2.12 1.22 6.92
C GLN A 6 1.02 2.02 6.25
N LEU A 7 -0.18 1.99 6.82
CA LEU A 7 -1.31 2.74 6.30
C LEU A 7 -1.42 4.06 7.04
N LEU A 8 -1.56 5.14 6.28
CA LEU A 8 -1.60 6.50 6.83
C LEU A 8 -2.92 7.17 6.50
N GLY A 9 -3.21 8.27 7.20
CA GLY A 9 -4.39 9.07 6.95
C GLY A 9 -5.69 8.28 7.11
N GLN A 10 -6.61 8.44 6.17
CA GLN A 10 -7.90 7.74 6.21
C GLN A 10 -7.75 6.22 6.13
N ALA A 11 -6.76 5.73 5.43
CA ALA A 11 -6.54 4.29 5.32
C ALA A 11 -6.28 3.68 6.69
N ARG A 12 -5.53 4.38 7.53
CA ARG A 12 -5.25 3.93 8.89
C ARG A 12 -6.54 3.83 9.73
N ARG A 13 -7.45 4.77 9.55
CA ARG A 13 -8.70 4.77 10.30
C ARG A 13 -9.63 3.64 9.90
N LEU A 14 -9.58 3.24 8.64
CA LEU A 14 -10.45 2.19 8.11
C LEU A 14 -9.87 0.80 8.27
N ALA A 15 -8.57 0.70 8.52
CA ALA A 15 -7.89 -0.58 8.64
C ALA A 15 -8.00 -1.13 10.06
N ALA A 16 -8.06 -2.44 10.18
CA ALA A 16 -8.01 -3.10 11.49
C ALA A 16 -6.64 -2.95 12.14
N SER A 17 -5.60 -2.79 11.34
CA SER A 17 -4.23 -2.61 11.81
C SER A 17 -3.54 -1.57 10.94
N GLU A 18 -2.77 -0.69 11.57
CA GLU A 18 -2.05 0.33 10.82
C GLU A 18 -0.79 -0.20 10.13
N ARG A 19 -0.31 -1.36 10.56
CA ARG A 19 0.89 -1.99 9.99
C ARG A 19 0.59 -3.42 9.62
N LEU A 20 1.03 -3.80 8.43
CA LEU A 20 0.86 -5.15 7.91
C LEU A 20 2.22 -5.69 7.50
N GLU A 21 2.55 -6.89 7.95
CA GLU A 21 3.76 -7.57 7.48
C GLU A 21 3.38 -8.57 6.40
N LEU A 22 4.01 -8.45 5.24
CA LEU A 22 3.71 -9.29 4.09
C LEU A 22 4.95 -10.05 3.63
N GLU A 23 4.75 -11.31 3.28
CA GLU A 23 5.77 -12.11 2.63
C GLU A 23 5.45 -12.12 1.15
N VAL A 24 6.34 -11.58 0.34
CA VAL A 24 6.07 -11.39 -1.09
C VAL A 24 7.27 -11.83 -1.92
N PRO A 25 7.07 -12.17 -3.20
CA PRO A 25 8.18 -12.52 -4.08
C PRO A 25 9.14 -11.35 -4.27
N ALA A 26 10.40 -11.67 -4.53
CA ALA A 26 11.38 -10.64 -4.88
C ALA A 26 10.92 -9.90 -6.13
N GLU A 27 11.29 -8.62 -6.22
CA GLU A 27 10.97 -7.76 -7.36
C GLU A 27 9.48 -7.46 -7.55
N SER A 28 8.66 -7.67 -6.52
CA SER A 28 7.25 -7.27 -6.56
C SER A 28 7.12 -5.75 -6.66
N ALA A 29 6.15 -5.29 -7.45
CA ALA A 29 5.76 -3.88 -7.47
C ALA A 29 4.69 -3.64 -6.40
N VAL A 30 4.45 -2.38 -6.06
CA VAL A 30 3.41 -2.04 -5.06
C VAL A 30 2.05 -2.58 -5.49
N HIS A 31 1.71 -2.46 -6.77
CA HIS A 31 0.43 -3.00 -7.27
C HIS A 31 0.28 -4.50 -6.99
N ASP A 32 1.37 -5.24 -7.01
CA ASP A 32 1.34 -6.68 -6.76
C ASP A 32 1.01 -7.02 -5.31
N LEU A 33 1.20 -6.07 -4.40
CA LEU A 33 0.95 -6.27 -2.98
C LEU A 33 -0.51 -6.01 -2.59
N LEU A 34 -1.27 -5.34 -3.46
CA LEU A 34 -2.63 -4.94 -3.13
C LEU A 34 -3.54 -6.10 -2.69
N PRO A 35 -3.56 -7.24 -3.36
CA PRO A 35 -4.40 -8.34 -2.88
C PRO A 35 -4.11 -8.73 -1.44
N SER A 36 -2.84 -8.72 -1.06
CA SER A 36 -2.45 -9.04 0.32
C SER A 36 -2.80 -7.91 1.30
N ILE A 37 -2.61 -6.67 0.87
CA ILE A 37 -2.94 -5.50 1.70
C ILE A 37 -4.44 -5.45 1.97
N LEU A 38 -5.26 -5.78 0.97
CA LEU A 38 -6.70 -5.66 1.05
C LEU A 38 -7.38 -6.94 1.55
N LYS A 39 -6.62 -7.98 1.85
CA LYS A 39 -7.17 -9.21 2.38
C LYS A 39 -7.89 -8.93 3.69
N GLY A 40 -9.18 -9.22 3.73
CA GLY A 40 -9.99 -8.96 4.91
C GLY A 40 -10.40 -7.50 5.08
N ALA A 41 -10.01 -6.61 4.16
CA ALA A 41 -10.41 -5.22 4.21
C ALA A 41 -11.86 -5.05 3.78
N ASP A 42 -12.54 -4.06 4.37
CA ASP A 42 -13.90 -3.77 3.94
C ASP A 42 -13.89 -2.96 2.64
N GLU A 43 -15.10 -2.73 2.11
CA GLU A 43 -15.24 -2.01 0.86
C GLU A 43 -14.70 -0.59 0.90
N ARG A 44 -14.80 0.07 2.05
CA ARG A 44 -14.33 1.45 2.18
C ARG A 44 -12.82 1.54 2.00
N LEU A 45 -12.09 0.66 2.67
CA LEU A 45 -10.64 0.64 2.55
C LEU A 45 -10.21 0.24 1.15
N SER A 46 -10.85 -0.77 0.58
CA SER A 46 -10.55 -1.21 -0.78
C SER A 46 -10.77 -0.10 -1.79
N SER A 47 -11.90 0.62 -1.68
CA SER A 47 -12.20 1.72 -2.59
C SER A 47 -11.28 2.91 -2.43
N LEU A 48 -10.80 3.13 -1.21
CA LEU A 48 -9.88 4.22 -0.93
C LEU A 48 -8.52 4.00 -1.56
N LEU A 49 -8.03 2.78 -1.54
CA LEU A 49 -6.67 2.45 -1.98
C LEU A 49 -6.59 1.95 -3.41
N ALA A 50 -7.60 1.23 -3.90
CA ALA A 50 -7.49 0.51 -5.15
C ALA A 50 -8.59 0.86 -6.14
N CYS A 51 -8.25 0.80 -7.42
CA CYS A 51 -9.18 0.94 -8.51
C CYS A 51 -8.75 -0.03 -9.61
N GLU A 52 -9.64 -0.93 -10.00
CA GLU A 52 -9.36 -1.90 -11.06
C GLU A 52 -8.10 -2.74 -10.80
N GLY A 53 -7.91 -3.14 -9.55
CA GLY A 53 -6.78 -3.98 -9.17
C GLY A 53 -5.45 -3.26 -9.02
N LYS A 54 -5.44 -1.96 -9.17
CA LYS A 54 -4.23 -1.16 -9.04
C LYS A 54 -4.39 -0.11 -7.95
N LEU A 55 -3.27 0.33 -7.40
CA LEU A 55 -3.27 1.43 -6.45
C LEU A 55 -3.79 2.69 -7.14
N ARG A 56 -4.72 3.41 -6.50
CA ARG A 56 -5.22 4.65 -7.08
C ARG A 56 -4.10 5.66 -7.24
N ARG A 57 -4.18 6.47 -8.31
CA ARG A 57 -3.19 7.53 -8.55
C ARG A 57 -3.11 8.54 -7.44
N SER A 58 -4.22 8.74 -6.74
CA SER A 58 -4.29 9.70 -5.62
C SER A 58 -3.62 9.19 -4.36
N VAL A 59 -3.28 7.90 -4.30
CA VAL A 59 -2.60 7.32 -3.14
C VAL A 59 -1.09 7.38 -3.38
N MET A 60 -0.38 7.98 -2.43
CA MET A 60 1.07 8.06 -2.50
C MET A 60 1.69 6.81 -1.92
N ALA A 61 2.60 6.20 -2.67
CA ALA A 61 3.42 5.10 -2.17
C ALA A 61 4.78 5.68 -1.80
N ILE A 62 5.13 5.61 -0.52
CA ILE A 62 6.32 6.27 0.02
C ILE A 62 7.29 5.22 0.52
N LEU A 63 8.50 5.24 -0.01
CA LEU A 63 9.58 4.34 0.38
C LEU A 63 10.84 5.16 0.63
N HIS A 64 11.45 5.01 1.80
CA HIS A 64 12.66 5.77 2.17
C HIS A 64 12.46 7.28 2.03
N ASP A 65 11.30 7.77 2.50
CA ASP A 65 10.91 9.18 2.46
C ASP A 65 10.72 9.76 1.06
N GLU A 66 10.66 8.91 0.04
CA GLU A 66 10.42 9.34 -1.33
C GLU A 66 9.18 8.66 -1.91
N THR A 67 8.45 9.39 -2.73
CA THR A 67 7.31 8.83 -3.47
C THR A 67 7.86 7.97 -4.60
N ILE A 68 7.35 6.74 -4.71
CA ILE A 68 7.79 5.81 -5.75
C ILE A 68 6.63 5.49 -6.68
N ASP A 69 6.98 4.98 -7.87
CA ASP A 69 6.00 4.51 -8.85
C ASP A 69 5.48 3.14 -8.41
N PRO A 70 4.17 3.00 -8.13
CA PRO A 70 3.62 1.71 -7.70
C PRO A 70 3.71 0.61 -8.75
N ALA A 71 3.93 0.94 -10.00
CA ALA A 71 4.06 -0.04 -11.07
C ALA A 71 5.50 -0.54 -11.24
N ALA A 72 6.47 0.17 -10.66
CA ALA A 72 7.88 -0.20 -10.83
C ALA A 72 8.23 -1.44 -9.99
N SER A 73 8.86 -2.41 -10.63
CA SER A 73 9.37 -3.59 -9.94
C SER A 73 10.81 -3.36 -9.47
N GLY A 74 11.23 -4.15 -8.48
CA GLY A 74 12.63 -4.12 -8.04
C GLY A 74 12.99 -2.99 -7.09
N LEU A 75 12.06 -2.15 -6.70
CA LEU A 75 12.32 -1.07 -5.75
C LEU A 75 12.28 -1.53 -4.30
N LEU A 76 11.46 -2.52 -4.01
CA LEU A 76 11.28 -3.05 -2.66
C LEU A 76 12.33 -4.11 -2.36
N GLN A 77 12.89 -4.04 -1.17
CA GLN A 77 13.87 -5.00 -0.69
C GLN A 77 13.40 -5.64 0.60
N ASP A 78 13.99 -6.78 0.93
CA ASP A 78 13.66 -7.47 2.17
C ASP A 78 13.87 -6.55 3.37
N GLY A 79 12.86 -6.46 4.22
CA GLY A 79 12.90 -5.61 5.39
C GLY A 79 12.40 -4.18 5.18
N ASP A 80 12.05 -3.81 3.96
CA ASP A 80 11.56 -2.46 3.69
C ASP A 80 10.21 -2.17 4.34
N GLU A 81 10.00 -0.90 4.65
CA GLU A 81 8.73 -0.39 5.13
C GLU A 81 8.16 0.57 4.10
N LEU A 82 6.99 0.22 3.58
CA LEU A 82 6.29 1.01 2.57
C LEU A 82 5.10 1.70 3.21
N SER A 83 4.97 2.99 3.01
CA SER A 83 3.82 3.75 3.51
C SER A 83 2.87 4.08 2.37
N LEU A 84 1.57 3.96 2.63
CA LEU A 84 0.52 4.31 1.69
C LEU A 84 -0.29 5.45 2.28
N LEU A 85 -0.32 6.58 1.60
CA LEU A 85 -1.01 7.78 2.05
C LEU A 85 -2.06 8.20 1.03
N PRO A 86 -3.36 7.98 1.33
CA PRO A 86 -4.43 8.47 0.47
C PRO A 86 -4.61 9.98 0.63
N PRO A 87 -5.33 10.63 -0.29
CA PRO A 87 -5.55 12.06 -0.20
C PRO A 87 -6.34 12.41 1.06
N MET A 88 -6.02 13.56 1.63
CA MET A 88 -6.63 13.99 2.88
C MET A 88 -8.04 14.51 2.72
N SER A 89 -8.38 15.02 1.56
CA SER A 89 -9.69 15.59 1.41
C SER A 89 -10.74 14.49 1.31
N GLY A 90 -11.84 14.67 2.00
CA GLY A 90 -12.99 13.79 1.86
C GLY A 90 -13.71 14.02 0.56
N GLY A 91 -13.19 14.83 -0.25
CA GLY A 91 -13.76 15.09 -1.54
C GLY A 91 -13.15 14.24 -2.62
#